data_4c381427758ea5d0d8c4a95d92231ba2
#
_entry.id   4c381427758ea5d0d8c4a95d92231ba2
#
_cell.length_a   1.000
_cell.length_b   1.000
_cell.length_c   1.000
_cell.angle_alpha   90.00
_cell.angle_beta   90.00
_cell.angle_gamma   90.00
#
_symmetry.space_group_name_H-M   'P 1'
#
loop_
_entity.id
_entity.type
_entity.pdbx_description
1 polymer ?
#
loop_
_entity_poly.entity_id
_entity_poly.type
_entity_poly.pdbx_seq_one_letter_code
_entity_poly.pdbx_strand_id
1 'polypeptide(L)'
;DRTSRGLGDVYKRQVFPTALLGFTLNTFQLGQVSLDRVEELFQNNPNIGDGENAIFLKKKVKGLLEAKNLTIKYPGSKFNSLNGLNFKINPGELIAIVGPVGCGKTTLAKSLGRTIEIPDGQLFLDKIDIKKIKLEELRKNISIVPQEAFLFTSTISENLRFGEPKASKSLVKESATKAGLIDDINNFPKKFKTVVGERGITLSGGQRQRTALGRAL
;
A
#
# COMPACT_ATOMS: atom_id res chain seq x y z
N ASP A 1 -38.52 -39.14 53.86
CA ASP A 1 -38.94 -38.03 53.00
C ASP A 1 -38.10 -36.73 53.14
N ARG A 2 -37.38 -36.58 54.24
CA ARG A 2 -36.43 -35.43 54.43
C ARG A 2 -35.14 -35.58 53.61
N THR A 3 -34.66 -36.77 53.40
CA THR A 3 -33.43 -37.09 52.63
C THR A 3 -33.62 -36.88 51.12
N SER A 4 -34.81 -37.19 50.58
CA SER A 4 -35.06 -36.98 49.15
C SER A 4 -35.21 -35.50 48.76
N ARG A 5 -35.77 -34.68 49.67
CA ARG A 5 -35.84 -33.22 49.45
C ARG A 5 -34.46 -32.54 49.54
N GLY A 6 -33.57 -33.00 50.43
CA GLY A 6 -32.21 -32.48 50.52
C GLY A 6 -31.36 -32.79 49.26
N LEU A 7 -31.47 -33.97 48.70
CA LEU A 7 -30.80 -34.37 47.47
C LEU A 7 -31.27 -33.53 46.27
N GLY A 8 -32.58 -33.30 46.14
CA GLY A 8 -33.14 -32.45 45.09
C GLY A 8 -32.63 -31.02 45.12
N ASP A 9 -32.44 -30.42 46.32
CA ASP A 9 -31.92 -29.08 46.47
C ASP A 9 -30.41 -28.99 46.13
N VAL A 10 -29.63 -30.04 46.45
CA VAL A 10 -28.20 -30.11 46.07
C VAL A 10 -28.06 -30.16 44.57
N TYR A 11 -28.82 -30.97 43.86
CA TYR A 11 -28.79 -31.04 42.37
C TYR A 11 -29.20 -29.71 41.74
N LYS A 12 -30.22 -29.04 42.24
CA LYS A 12 -30.62 -27.70 41.74
C LYS A 12 -29.53 -26.67 41.88
N ARG A 13 -28.80 -26.69 42.98
CA ARG A 13 -27.66 -25.78 43.22
C ARG A 13 -26.47 -26.07 42.32
N GLN A 14 -26.29 -27.30 41.81
CA GLN A 14 -25.19 -27.67 40.92
C GLN A 14 -25.48 -27.32 39.46
N VAL A 15 -26.73 -27.18 39.05
CA VAL A 15 -27.10 -26.89 37.64
C VAL A 15 -26.53 -25.56 37.16
N PHE A 16 -26.68 -24.51 37.96
CA PHE A 16 -26.22 -23.18 37.60
C PHE A 16 -24.67 -23.09 37.47
N PRO A 17 -23.87 -23.55 38.43
CA PRO A 17 -22.41 -23.57 38.29
C PRO A 17 -21.93 -24.41 37.10
N THR A 18 -22.57 -25.54 36.84
CA THR A 18 -22.20 -26.38 35.70
C THR A 18 -22.51 -25.72 34.35
N ALA A 19 -23.68 -25.07 34.25
CA ALA A 19 -24.03 -24.29 33.07
C ALA A 19 -23.07 -23.10 32.85
N LEU A 20 -22.72 -22.40 33.94
CA LEU A 20 -21.75 -21.30 33.90
C LEU A 20 -20.36 -21.77 33.47
N LEU A 21 -19.91 -22.94 33.95
CA LEU A 21 -18.65 -23.53 33.50
C LEU A 21 -18.65 -23.80 32.01
N GLY A 22 -19.73 -24.40 31.46
CA GLY A 22 -19.89 -24.63 30.04
C GLY A 22 -19.85 -23.35 29.23
N PHE A 23 -20.55 -22.31 29.70
CA PHE A 23 -20.52 -21.00 29.04
C PHE A 23 -19.12 -20.37 29.06
N THR A 24 -18.43 -20.45 30.21
CA THR A 24 -17.08 -19.93 30.34
C THR A 24 -16.08 -20.62 29.42
N LEU A 25 -16.14 -21.97 29.35
CA LEU A 25 -15.30 -22.75 28.44
C LEU A 25 -15.55 -22.39 26.97
N ASN A 26 -16.83 -22.28 26.58
CA ASN A 26 -17.16 -21.86 25.22
C ASN A 26 -16.66 -20.45 24.88
N THR A 27 -16.83 -19.50 25.81
CA THR A 27 -16.34 -18.12 25.63
C THR A 27 -14.82 -18.09 25.53
N PHE A 28 -14.12 -18.89 26.34
CA PHE A 28 -12.67 -19.02 26.29
C PHE A 28 -12.20 -19.57 24.94
N GLN A 29 -12.84 -20.63 24.44
CA GLN A 29 -12.52 -21.20 23.10
C GLN A 29 -12.73 -20.20 21.98
N LEU A 30 -13.82 -19.43 21.99
CA LEU A 30 -14.07 -18.36 21.00
C LEU A 30 -13.00 -17.26 21.08
N GLY A 31 -12.60 -16.90 22.31
CA GLY A 31 -11.52 -15.94 22.54
C GLY A 31 -10.19 -16.44 21.98
N GLN A 32 -9.86 -17.70 22.21
CA GLN A 32 -8.63 -18.33 21.72
C GLN A 32 -8.58 -18.34 20.17
N VAL A 33 -9.65 -18.76 19.52
CA VAL A 33 -9.74 -18.73 18.04
C VAL A 33 -9.58 -17.31 17.49
N SER A 34 -10.11 -16.31 18.19
CA SER A 34 -9.97 -14.90 17.78
C SER A 34 -8.53 -14.41 17.94
N LEU A 35 -7.86 -14.79 19.02
CA LEU A 35 -6.45 -14.49 19.27
C LEU A 35 -5.54 -15.15 18.20
N ASP A 36 -5.77 -16.42 17.89
CA ASP A 36 -5.00 -17.15 16.89
C ASP A 36 -5.06 -16.45 15.52
N ARG A 37 -6.23 -15.96 15.13
CA ARG A 37 -6.40 -15.18 13.87
C ARG A 37 -5.62 -13.87 13.88
N VAL A 38 -5.59 -13.19 15.02
CA VAL A 38 -4.82 -11.94 15.17
C VAL A 38 -3.33 -12.26 15.13
N GLU A 39 -2.91 -13.32 15.82
CA GLU A 39 -1.50 -13.73 15.86
C GLU A 39 -1.00 -14.13 14.47
N GLU A 40 -1.79 -14.85 13.67
CA GLU A 40 -1.47 -15.18 12.29
C GLU A 40 -1.16 -13.93 11.45
N LEU A 41 -1.90 -12.82 11.66
CA LEU A 41 -1.62 -11.56 10.97
C LEU A 41 -0.29 -10.94 11.40
N PHE A 42 0.08 -11.05 12.68
CA PHE A 42 1.37 -10.54 13.18
C PHE A 42 2.56 -11.42 12.80
N GLN A 43 2.35 -12.72 12.58
CA GLN A 43 3.38 -13.63 12.12
C GLN A 43 3.72 -13.47 10.63
N ASN A 44 2.83 -12.82 9.86
CA ASN A 44 3.07 -12.52 8.45
C ASN A 44 4.16 -11.45 8.32
N ASN A 45 5.39 -11.88 8.13
CA ASN A 45 6.49 -10.97 7.80
C ASN A 45 6.30 -10.43 6.37
N PRO A 46 6.38 -9.10 6.17
CA PRO A 46 6.32 -8.54 4.83
C PRO A 46 7.48 -9.07 3.98
N ASN A 47 7.16 -9.59 2.79
CA ASN A 47 8.18 -10.10 1.85
C ASN A 47 9.13 -9.00 1.39
N ILE A 48 8.71 -7.74 1.46
CA ILE A 48 9.49 -6.57 1.05
C ILE A 48 9.76 -5.74 2.30
N GLY A 49 11.00 -5.74 2.73
CA GLY A 49 11.48 -5.00 3.90
C GLY A 49 12.82 -4.34 3.63
N ASP A 50 13.30 -3.58 4.61
CA ASP A 50 14.66 -3.07 4.60
C ASP A 50 15.63 -4.22 4.91
N GLY A 51 16.67 -4.36 4.09
CA GLY A 51 17.78 -5.28 4.40
C GLY A 51 18.57 -4.77 5.60
N GLU A 52 19.30 -5.67 6.28
CA GLU A 52 20.13 -5.34 7.46
C GLU A 52 21.10 -4.18 7.22
N ASN A 53 21.58 -4.03 5.99
CA ASN A 53 22.51 -2.97 5.57
C ASN A 53 21.86 -1.87 4.75
N ALA A 54 20.55 -1.66 4.87
CA ALA A 54 19.84 -0.62 4.15
C ALA A 54 20.27 0.79 4.62
N ILE A 55 20.58 1.66 3.67
CA ILE A 55 21.12 3.00 3.91
C ILE A 55 20.10 4.09 3.60
N PHE A 56 20.23 5.22 4.28
CA PHE A 56 19.63 6.49 3.84
C PHE A 56 20.49 7.14 2.77
N LEU A 57 19.86 7.80 1.81
CA LEU A 57 20.58 8.54 0.78
C LEU A 57 21.19 9.83 1.37
N LYS A 58 22.51 9.89 1.39
CA LYS A 58 23.24 11.05 1.97
C LYS A 58 23.18 12.31 1.09
N LYS A 59 22.78 12.19 -0.18
CA LYS A 59 22.76 13.28 -1.15
C LYS A 59 21.38 13.34 -1.82
N LYS A 60 21.02 14.52 -2.31
CA LYS A 60 19.82 14.69 -3.14
C LYS A 60 19.90 13.76 -4.35
N VAL A 61 18.85 13.00 -4.57
CA VAL A 61 18.72 12.08 -5.71
C VAL A 61 18.74 12.87 -7.01
N LYS A 62 19.59 12.45 -7.94
CA LYS A 62 19.66 13.02 -9.30
C LYS A 62 18.64 12.39 -10.23
N GLY A 63 18.34 11.11 -10.05
CA GLY A 63 17.33 10.37 -10.80
C GLY A 63 17.90 9.53 -11.94
N LEU A 64 19.18 9.15 -11.90
CA LEU A 64 19.75 8.18 -12.83
C LEU A 64 19.21 6.78 -12.49
N LEU A 65 18.45 6.18 -13.38
CA LEU A 65 17.94 4.80 -13.23
C LEU A 65 18.69 3.87 -14.19
N GLU A 66 19.18 2.77 -13.67
CA GLU A 66 19.88 1.74 -14.47
C GLU A 66 19.37 0.36 -14.11
N ALA A 67 19.05 -0.45 -15.11
CA ALA A 67 18.80 -1.88 -14.96
C ALA A 67 19.90 -2.68 -15.66
N LYS A 68 20.38 -3.73 -14.99
CA LYS A 68 21.40 -4.65 -15.49
C LYS A 68 20.88 -6.07 -15.38
N ASN A 69 20.55 -6.66 -16.53
CA ASN A 69 20.02 -8.01 -16.65
C ASN A 69 18.79 -8.26 -15.74
N LEU A 70 17.91 -7.24 -15.61
CA LEU A 70 16.77 -7.29 -14.72
C LEU A 70 15.82 -8.41 -15.10
N THR A 71 15.71 -9.40 -14.22
CA THR A 71 14.88 -10.59 -14.41
C THR A 71 13.94 -10.73 -13.23
N ILE A 72 12.64 -10.71 -13.49
CA ILE A 72 11.61 -10.80 -12.43
C ILE A 72 10.68 -11.96 -12.74
N LYS A 73 10.49 -12.80 -11.72
CA LYS A 73 9.57 -13.93 -11.75
C LYS A 73 8.65 -13.84 -10.52
N TYR A 74 7.34 -13.90 -10.75
CA TYR A 74 6.38 -13.95 -9.65
C TYR A 74 6.36 -15.34 -9.00
N PRO A 75 6.14 -15.43 -7.68
CA PRO A 75 5.94 -16.71 -7.00
C PRO A 75 4.84 -17.54 -7.70
N GLY A 76 5.12 -18.82 -7.94
CA GLY A 76 4.18 -19.74 -8.62
C GLY A 76 4.09 -19.57 -10.15
N SER A 77 4.70 -18.55 -10.75
CA SER A 77 4.76 -18.42 -12.21
C SER A 77 5.76 -19.41 -12.82
N LYS A 78 5.44 -19.96 -13.99
CA LYS A 78 6.39 -20.77 -14.78
C LYS A 78 7.35 -19.91 -15.60
N PHE A 79 6.98 -18.67 -15.93
CA PHE A 79 7.69 -17.77 -16.83
C PHE A 79 8.17 -16.51 -16.10
N ASN A 80 9.26 -15.93 -16.56
CA ASN A 80 9.73 -14.63 -16.13
C ASN A 80 8.82 -13.53 -16.67
N SER A 81 8.41 -12.61 -15.83
CA SER A 81 7.65 -11.42 -16.25
C SER A 81 8.54 -10.34 -16.86
N LEU A 82 9.79 -10.28 -16.44
CA LEU A 82 10.88 -9.57 -17.10
C LEU A 82 12.05 -10.54 -17.25
N ASN A 83 12.74 -10.49 -18.39
CA ASN A 83 13.83 -11.41 -18.69
C ASN A 83 15.02 -10.67 -19.27
N GLY A 84 16.07 -10.49 -18.47
CA GLY A 84 17.33 -9.92 -18.92
C GLY A 84 17.26 -8.46 -19.39
N LEU A 85 16.34 -7.65 -18.83
CA LEU A 85 16.13 -6.28 -19.28
C LEU A 85 17.31 -5.39 -18.89
N ASN A 86 17.84 -4.66 -19.88
CA ASN A 86 18.91 -3.68 -19.68
C ASN A 86 18.43 -2.32 -20.18
N PHE A 87 18.55 -1.30 -19.33
CA PHE A 87 18.29 0.09 -19.72
C PHE A 87 19.06 1.06 -18.83
N LYS A 88 19.16 2.28 -19.32
CA LYS A 88 19.66 3.42 -18.58
C LYS A 88 18.81 4.63 -18.93
N ILE A 89 18.31 5.31 -17.89
CA ILE A 89 17.49 6.53 -17.99
C ILE A 89 18.26 7.64 -17.27
N ASN A 90 18.60 8.69 -18.00
CA ASN A 90 19.33 9.81 -17.40
C ASN A 90 18.36 10.78 -16.69
N PRO A 91 18.86 11.58 -15.74
CA PRO A 91 18.05 12.60 -15.09
C PRO A 91 17.33 13.52 -16.08
N GLY A 92 16.05 13.76 -15.86
CA GLY A 92 15.22 14.64 -16.69
C GLY A 92 14.71 14.03 -18.00
N GLU A 93 15.06 12.79 -18.32
CA GLU A 93 14.52 12.12 -19.50
C GLU A 93 13.06 11.71 -19.31
N LEU A 94 12.27 11.87 -20.37
CA LEU A 94 10.91 11.34 -20.48
C LEU A 94 10.95 10.07 -21.33
N ILE A 95 10.57 8.95 -20.74
CA ILE A 95 10.61 7.63 -21.37
C ILE A 95 9.20 7.07 -21.55
N ALA A 96 8.87 6.65 -22.77
CA ALA A 96 7.66 5.89 -23.06
C ALA A 96 7.97 4.39 -23.14
N ILE A 97 7.25 3.58 -22.36
CA ILE A 97 7.35 2.11 -22.37
C ILE A 97 6.17 1.56 -23.15
N VAL A 98 6.43 1.01 -24.34
CA VAL A 98 5.41 0.48 -25.24
C VAL A 98 5.56 -1.04 -25.39
N GLY A 99 4.45 -1.72 -25.69
CA GLY A 99 4.44 -3.16 -25.91
C GLY A 99 3.05 -3.76 -25.72
N PRO A 100 2.84 -5.03 -26.13
CA PRO A 100 1.56 -5.72 -26.02
C PRO A 100 1.12 -5.91 -24.56
N VAL A 101 -0.12 -6.31 -24.37
CA VAL A 101 -0.65 -6.69 -23.04
C VAL A 101 0.13 -7.89 -22.53
N GLY A 102 0.49 -7.87 -21.25
CA GLY A 102 1.23 -8.96 -20.60
C GLY A 102 2.75 -8.95 -20.78
N CYS A 103 3.34 -8.00 -21.55
CA CYS A 103 4.80 -7.96 -21.76
C CYS A 103 5.64 -7.43 -20.57
N GLY A 104 5.04 -7.17 -19.41
CA GLY A 104 5.78 -6.80 -18.20
C GLY A 104 5.89 -5.31 -17.90
N LYS A 105 5.22 -4.40 -18.63
CA LYS A 105 5.26 -2.94 -18.36
C LYS A 105 4.92 -2.57 -16.92
N THR A 106 3.83 -3.13 -16.40
CA THR A 106 3.40 -2.91 -15.02
C THR A 106 4.38 -3.52 -14.02
N THR A 107 4.98 -4.67 -14.34
CA THR A 107 6.01 -5.30 -13.51
C THR A 107 7.25 -4.40 -13.40
N LEU A 108 7.67 -3.81 -14.53
CA LEU A 108 8.77 -2.84 -14.52
C LEU A 108 8.44 -1.61 -13.66
N ALA A 109 7.26 -1.00 -13.83
CA ALA A 109 6.86 0.14 -13.00
C ALA A 109 6.83 -0.22 -11.51
N LYS A 110 6.29 -1.39 -11.14
CA LYS A 110 6.25 -1.88 -9.76
C LYS A 110 7.64 -2.16 -9.19
N SER A 111 8.59 -2.60 -10.02
CA SER A 111 9.96 -2.88 -9.58
C SER A 111 10.71 -1.61 -9.18
N LEU A 112 10.48 -0.49 -9.87
CA LEU A 112 11.13 0.78 -9.57
C LEU A 112 10.84 1.28 -8.13
N GLY A 113 9.60 1.16 -7.68
CA GLY A 113 9.19 1.54 -6.31
C GLY A 113 9.31 0.42 -5.29
N ARG A 114 9.91 -0.72 -5.63
CA ARG A 114 9.97 -1.93 -4.79
C ARG A 114 8.60 -2.25 -4.17
N THR A 115 7.56 -2.30 -5.01
CA THR A 115 6.25 -2.81 -4.63
C THR A 115 6.11 -4.31 -4.94
N ILE A 116 7.12 -4.88 -5.56
CA ILE A 116 7.35 -6.31 -5.77
C ILE A 116 8.79 -6.64 -5.41
N GLU A 117 9.07 -7.90 -5.08
CA GLU A 117 10.44 -8.35 -4.82
C GLU A 117 11.26 -8.33 -6.09
N ILE A 118 12.51 -7.88 -5.98
CA ILE A 118 13.47 -7.77 -7.08
C ILE A 118 14.78 -8.45 -6.69
N PRO A 119 15.54 -8.99 -7.65
CA PRO A 119 16.87 -9.54 -7.40
C PRO A 119 17.88 -8.45 -6.99
N ASP A 120 18.90 -8.84 -6.23
CA ASP A 120 20.01 -7.97 -5.85
C ASP A 120 20.88 -7.60 -7.07
N GLY A 121 21.41 -6.38 -7.08
CA GLY A 121 22.38 -5.95 -8.08
C GLY A 121 21.84 -5.80 -9.50
N GLN A 122 20.52 -5.72 -9.68
CA GLN A 122 19.93 -5.63 -11.01
C GLN A 122 19.23 -4.30 -11.30
N LEU A 123 18.88 -3.51 -10.29
CA LEU A 123 18.22 -2.22 -10.47
C LEU A 123 18.87 -1.17 -9.55
N PHE A 124 19.23 -0.03 -10.13
CA PHE A 124 20.02 0.98 -9.45
C PHE A 124 19.39 2.36 -9.59
N LEU A 125 19.42 3.13 -8.50
CA LEU A 125 19.13 4.57 -8.45
C LEU A 125 20.43 5.31 -8.10
N ASP A 126 20.86 6.22 -8.97
CA ASP A 126 22.12 6.96 -8.81
C ASP A 126 23.34 6.05 -8.52
N LYS A 127 23.40 4.89 -9.20
CA LYS A 127 24.41 3.82 -9.07
C LYS A 127 24.35 3.03 -7.75
N ILE A 128 23.38 3.29 -6.90
CA ILE A 128 23.14 2.52 -5.67
C ILE A 128 22.06 1.48 -5.96
N ASP A 129 22.31 0.22 -5.62
CA ASP A 129 21.29 -0.83 -5.71
C ASP A 129 20.08 -0.44 -4.87
N ILE A 130 18.89 -0.41 -5.49
CA ILE A 130 17.68 0.03 -4.80
C ILE A 130 17.28 -0.87 -3.63
N LYS A 131 17.73 -2.11 -3.57
CA LYS A 131 17.55 -2.99 -2.40
C LYS A 131 18.37 -2.56 -1.19
N LYS A 132 19.46 -1.85 -1.41
CA LYS A 132 20.31 -1.29 -0.35
C LYS A 132 19.82 0.07 0.14
N ILE A 133 18.81 0.66 -0.48
CA ILE A 133 18.19 1.93 -0.06
C ILE A 133 17.01 1.59 0.86
N LYS A 134 16.88 2.31 1.99
CA LYS A 134 15.70 2.18 2.85
C LYS A 134 14.42 2.46 2.06
N LEU A 135 13.40 1.63 2.25
CA LEU A 135 12.13 1.72 1.51
C LEU A 135 11.48 3.10 1.64
N GLU A 136 11.51 3.66 2.84
CA GLU A 136 10.99 5.00 3.10
C GLU A 136 11.70 6.04 2.22
N GLU A 137 13.02 5.99 2.17
CA GLU A 137 13.84 6.91 1.39
C GLU A 137 13.65 6.71 -0.12
N LEU A 138 13.62 5.46 -0.58
CA LEU A 138 13.36 5.14 -1.98
C LEU A 138 12.00 5.69 -2.43
N ARG A 139 10.94 5.44 -1.65
CA ARG A 139 9.57 5.83 -1.96
C ARG A 139 9.31 7.32 -1.85
N LYS A 140 10.12 8.07 -1.09
CA LYS A 140 10.12 9.54 -1.12
C LYS A 140 10.64 10.11 -2.44
N ASN A 141 11.53 9.38 -3.12
CA ASN A 141 12.17 9.83 -4.35
C ASN A 141 11.56 9.22 -5.63
N ILE A 142 10.70 8.20 -5.50
CA ILE A 142 10.02 7.55 -6.63
C ILE A 142 8.52 7.55 -6.39
N SER A 143 7.81 8.35 -7.16
CA SER A 143 6.35 8.37 -7.14
C SER A 143 5.78 7.48 -8.26
N ILE A 144 4.73 6.73 -7.95
CA ILE A 144 4.04 5.86 -8.92
C ILE A 144 2.57 6.23 -8.95
N VAL A 145 2.06 6.52 -10.13
CA VAL A 145 0.62 6.71 -10.37
C VAL A 145 0.06 5.41 -10.92
N PRO A 146 -0.80 4.69 -10.17
CA PRO A 146 -1.39 3.44 -10.65
C PRO A 146 -2.40 3.68 -11.76
N GLN A 147 -2.63 2.66 -12.60
CA GLN A 147 -3.62 2.69 -13.66
C GLN A 147 -5.03 2.93 -13.11
N GLU A 148 -5.38 2.26 -12.01
CA GLU A 148 -6.60 2.52 -11.26
C GLU A 148 -6.26 3.40 -10.06
N ALA A 149 -6.67 4.68 -10.15
CA ALA A 149 -6.42 5.65 -9.10
C ALA A 149 -7.36 5.39 -7.91
N PHE A 150 -6.79 4.98 -6.78
CA PHE A 150 -7.52 4.91 -5.51
C PHE A 150 -7.52 6.26 -4.81
N LEU A 151 -8.70 6.74 -4.42
CA LEU A 151 -8.88 7.95 -3.63
C LEU A 151 -9.56 7.61 -2.31
N PHE A 152 -9.17 8.32 -1.26
CA PHE A 152 -9.77 8.18 0.06
C PHE A 152 -11.07 8.99 0.15
N THR A 153 -12.01 8.52 0.95
CA THR A 153 -13.24 9.24 1.30
C THR A 153 -12.87 10.44 2.18
N SER A 154 -12.43 11.51 1.53
CA SER A 154 -11.96 12.73 2.15
C SER A 154 -12.05 13.88 1.15
N THR A 155 -11.60 15.07 1.49
CA THR A 155 -11.59 16.21 0.55
C THR A 155 -10.56 16.03 -0.57
N ILE A 156 -10.73 16.73 -1.70
CA ILE A 156 -9.73 16.77 -2.77
C ILE A 156 -8.38 17.26 -2.21
N SER A 157 -8.41 18.29 -1.35
CA SER A 157 -7.20 18.82 -0.71
C SER A 157 -6.45 17.77 0.10
N GLU A 158 -7.15 16.93 0.89
CA GLU A 158 -6.54 15.87 1.70
C GLU A 158 -6.05 14.72 0.83
N ASN A 159 -6.78 14.39 -0.24
CA ASN A 159 -6.30 13.41 -1.21
C ASN A 159 -5.00 13.85 -1.89
N LEU A 160 -4.86 15.12 -2.25
CA LEU A 160 -3.62 15.67 -2.82
C LEU A 160 -2.45 15.68 -1.82
N ARG A 161 -2.75 15.93 -0.53
CA ARG A 161 -1.76 15.94 0.55
C ARG A 161 -1.31 14.57 1.03
N PHE A 162 -1.91 13.50 0.53
CA PHE A 162 -1.66 12.17 1.08
C PHE A 162 -0.18 11.77 1.07
N GLY A 163 0.59 12.19 0.05
CA GLY A 163 2.04 11.96 -0.04
C GLY A 163 2.86 12.83 0.92
N GLU A 164 2.37 14.06 1.21
CA GLU A 164 3.02 15.04 2.09
C GLU A 164 1.94 15.74 2.95
N PRO A 165 1.56 15.15 4.11
CA PRO A 165 0.47 15.66 4.94
C PRO A 165 0.68 17.11 5.42
N LYS A 166 1.94 17.54 5.53
CA LYS A 166 2.31 18.91 5.95
C LYS A 166 2.39 19.90 4.79
N ALA A 167 2.08 19.49 3.56
CA ALA A 167 2.11 20.35 2.39
C ALA A 167 1.29 21.64 2.60
N SER A 168 1.86 22.78 2.22
CA SER A 168 1.17 24.08 2.28
C SER A 168 0.02 24.14 1.28
N LYS A 169 -0.94 25.06 1.49
CA LYS A 169 -2.03 25.28 0.54
C LYS A 169 -1.53 25.70 -0.85
N SER A 170 -0.40 26.43 -0.90
CA SER A 170 0.24 26.83 -2.16
C SER A 170 0.77 25.63 -2.93
N LEU A 171 1.43 24.70 -2.26
CA LEU A 171 1.95 23.47 -2.87
C LEU A 171 0.83 22.59 -3.40
N VAL A 172 -0.26 22.42 -2.62
CA VAL A 172 -1.45 21.69 -3.07
C VAL A 172 -2.07 22.31 -4.31
N LYS A 173 -2.14 23.65 -4.39
CA LYS A 173 -2.65 24.35 -5.57
C LYS A 173 -1.72 24.16 -6.77
N GLU A 174 -0.40 24.23 -6.55
CA GLU A 174 0.61 24.02 -7.59
C GLU A 174 0.53 22.60 -8.17
N SER A 175 0.48 21.56 -7.31
CA SER A 175 0.36 20.17 -7.76
C SER A 175 -0.94 19.94 -8.53
N ALA A 176 -2.08 20.52 -8.07
CA ALA A 176 -3.34 20.46 -8.80
C ALA A 176 -3.27 21.13 -10.17
N THR A 177 -2.54 22.26 -10.28
CA THR A 177 -2.33 22.96 -11.55
C THR A 177 -1.47 22.12 -12.51
N LYS A 178 -0.36 21.59 -12.02
CA LYS A 178 0.54 20.72 -12.81
C LYS A 178 -0.15 19.43 -13.27
N ALA A 179 -1.06 18.90 -12.47
CA ALA A 179 -1.86 17.73 -12.81
C ALA A 179 -3.04 18.03 -13.77
N GLY A 180 -3.26 19.29 -14.15
CA GLY A 180 -4.40 19.71 -14.96
C GLY A 180 -5.77 19.54 -14.27
N LEU A 181 -5.80 19.57 -12.93
CA LEU A 181 -7.02 19.39 -12.12
C LEU A 181 -7.66 20.72 -11.69
N ILE A 182 -6.96 21.83 -11.85
CA ILE A 182 -7.38 23.12 -11.28
C ILE A 182 -8.74 23.62 -11.83
N ASP A 183 -9.00 23.39 -13.12
CA ASP A 183 -10.24 23.80 -13.77
C ASP A 183 -11.43 22.97 -13.26
N ASP A 184 -11.23 21.66 -13.08
CA ASP A 184 -12.24 20.81 -12.46
C ASP A 184 -12.56 21.28 -11.04
N ILE A 185 -11.52 21.58 -10.24
CA ILE A 185 -11.68 22.06 -8.87
C ILE A 185 -12.47 23.38 -8.83
N ASN A 186 -12.18 24.30 -9.74
CA ASN A 186 -12.88 25.59 -9.80
C ASN A 186 -14.38 25.44 -10.11
N ASN A 187 -14.76 24.40 -10.85
CA ASN A 187 -16.14 24.08 -11.20
C ASN A 187 -16.90 23.36 -10.06
N PHE A 188 -16.22 22.83 -9.04
CA PHE A 188 -16.91 22.22 -7.92
C PHE A 188 -17.43 23.26 -6.93
N PRO A 189 -18.66 23.08 -6.38
CA PRO A 189 -19.26 24.05 -5.44
C PRO A 189 -18.39 24.31 -4.20
N LYS A 190 -17.71 23.29 -3.69
CA LYS A 190 -16.82 23.38 -2.52
C LYS A 190 -15.33 23.42 -2.88
N LYS A 191 -15.00 23.55 -4.17
CA LYS A 191 -13.61 23.62 -4.67
C LYS A 191 -12.73 22.52 -4.04
N PHE A 192 -11.58 22.88 -3.48
CA PHE A 192 -10.67 21.96 -2.78
C PHE A 192 -11.27 21.22 -1.58
N LYS A 193 -12.37 21.75 -0.99
CA LYS A 193 -13.12 21.14 0.11
C LYS A 193 -14.19 20.15 -0.37
N THR A 194 -14.31 19.93 -1.67
CA THR A 194 -15.23 18.93 -2.21
C THR A 194 -14.81 17.55 -1.70
N VAL A 195 -15.76 16.85 -1.07
CA VAL A 195 -15.53 15.50 -0.54
C VAL A 195 -15.65 14.51 -1.68
N VAL A 196 -14.63 13.70 -1.80
CA VAL A 196 -14.59 12.57 -2.72
C VAL A 196 -15.27 11.39 -2.03
N GLY A 197 -16.29 10.82 -2.67
CA GLY A 197 -16.99 9.66 -2.15
C GLY A 197 -16.09 8.41 -2.13
N GLU A 198 -16.65 7.30 -1.63
CA GLU A 198 -15.93 6.04 -1.52
C GLU A 198 -15.26 5.68 -2.86
N ARG A 199 -13.96 5.40 -2.82
CA ARG A 199 -13.11 5.11 -4.00
C ARG A 199 -13.18 6.15 -5.12
N GLY A 200 -13.59 7.39 -4.81
CA GLY A 200 -13.68 8.45 -5.82
C GLY A 200 -14.92 8.40 -6.71
N ILE A 201 -16.00 7.74 -6.29
CA ILE A 201 -17.20 7.53 -7.11
C ILE A 201 -17.86 8.83 -7.59
N THR A 202 -17.64 9.94 -6.87
CA THR A 202 -18.17 11.27 -7.23
C THR A 202 -17.37 11.99 -8.30
N LEU A 203 -16.22 11.46 -8.70
CA LEU A 203 -15.33 12.03 -9.72
C LEU A 203 -15.37 11.17 -10.99
N SER A 204 -15.21 11.83 -12.14
CA SER A 204 -15.00 11.13 -13.42
C SER A 204 -13.67 10.35 -13.41
N GLY A 205 -13.50 9.39 -14.32
CA GLY A 205 -12.26 8.64 -14.46
C GLY A 205 -11.03 9.54 -14.63
N GLY A 206 -11.13 10.55 -15.50
CA GLY A 206 -10.06 11.52 -15.73
C GLY A 206 -9.76 12.38 -14.50
N GLN A 207 -10.79 12.82 -13.76
CA GLN A 207 -10.60 13.57 -12.51
C GLN A 207 -9.92 12.74 -11.44
N ARG A 208 -10.27 11.45 -11.32
CA ARG A 208 -9.57 10.52 -10.40
C ARG A 208 -8.11 10.39 -10.75
N GLN A 209 -7.79 10.17 -12.04
CA GLN A 209 -6.39 10.04 -12.49
C GLN A 209 -5.59 11.32 -12.27
N ARG A 210 -6.17 12.51 -12.60
CA ARG A 210 -5.51 13.78 -12.35
C ARG A 210 -5.31 14.06 -10.86
N THR A 211 -6.24 13.63 -10.00
CA THR A 211 -6.07 13.73 -8.54
C THR A 211 -4.92 12.83 -8.06
N ALA A 212 -4.81 11.60 -8.57
CA ALA A 212 -3.70 10.70 -8.26
C ALA A 212 -2.36 11.23 -8.79
N LEU A 213 -2.36 11.84 -9.98
CA LEU A 213 -1.17 12.51 -10.52
C LEU A 213 -0.75 13.68 -9.65
N GLY A 214 -1.68 14.54 -9.23
CA GLY A 214 -1.39 15.66 -8.32
C GLY A 214 -0.88 15.23 -6.95
N ARG A 215 -1.24 14.02 -6.49
CA ARG A 215 -0.69 13.41 -5.27
C ARG A 215 0.78 13.00 -5.44
N ALA A 216 1.19 12.63 -6.65
CA ALA A 216 2.53 12.16 -6.96
C ALA A 216 3.53 13.30 -7.25
N LEU A 217 3.03 14.49 -7.53
CA LEU A 217 3.79 15.73 -7.82
C LEU A 217 4.07 16.53 -6.56
#